data_14e1ebb28039080c0a4cfd8abf9f09b3
#
_entry.id   14e1ebb28039080c0a4cfd8abf9f09b3
#
_cell.length_a   1.000
_cell.length_b   1.000
_cell.length_c   1.000
_cell.angle_alpha   90.00
_cell.angle_beta   90.00
_cell.angle_gamma   90.00
#
_symmetry.space_group_name_H-M   'P 1'
#
loop_
_entity.id
_entity.type
_entity.pdbx_description
1 polymer ?
#
loop_
_entity_poly.entity_id
_entity_poly.type
_entity_poly.pdbx_seq_one_letter_code
_entity_poly.pdbx_strand_id
1 'polypeptide(L)'
;MKELNKEKTISALNEILKYELAGVVKYTHFALMVTGPNRLSLDKFFKEQAEESLEHAQQAGELLTGLGGHPSQAIPNLSLIHI
;
A
#
# COMPACT_ATOMS: atom_id res chain seq x y z
N MET A 1 -11.11 -3.86 25.01
CA MET A 1 -10.14 -4.47 24.10
C MET A 1 -9.04 -5.17 24.88
N LYS A 2 -8.75 -6.39 24.54
CA LYS A 2 -7.71 -7.14 25.22
C LYS A 2 -6.35 -6.82 24.63
N GLU A 3 -5.31 -6.86 25.47
CA GLU A 3 -3.93 -6.63 25.05
C GLU A 3 -3.55 -7.54 23.87
N LEU A 4 -3.96 -8.80 23.96
CA LEU A 4 -3.68 -9.79 22.92
C LEU A 4 -4.25 -9.39 21.57
N ASN A 5 -5.47 -8.84 21.58
CA ASN A 5 -6.12 -8.39 20.37
C ASN A 5 -5.43 -7.14 19.79
N LYS A 6 -4.91 -6.30 20.66
CA LYS A 6 -4.19 -5.10 20.27
C LYS A 6 -2.94 -5.48 19.46
N GLU A 7 -2.16 -6.45 19.94
CA GLU A 7 -0.97 -6.89 19.22
C GLU A 7 -1.30 -7.50 17.86
N LYS A 8 -2.35 -8.29 17.80
CA LYS A 8 -2.80 -8.88 16.52
C LYS A 8 -3.26 -7.79 15.57
N THR A 9 -3.95 -6.79 16.07
CA THR A 9 -4.42 -5.69 15.24
C THR A 9 -3.26 -4.89 14.69
N ILE A 10 -2.25 -4.61 15.52
CA ILE A 10 -1.04 -3.91 15.06
C ILE A 10 -0.35 -4.70 13.96
N SER A 11 -0.21 -6.01 14.14
CA SER A 11 0.42 -6.87 13.14
C SER A 11 -0.36 -6.85 11.82
N ALA A 12 -1.68 -6.95 11.90
CA ALA A 12 -2.52 -6.92 10.70
C ALA A 12 -2.42 -5.58 9.97
N LEU A 13 -2.40 -4.48 10.71
CA LEU A 13 -2.27 -3.15 10.12
C LEU A 13 -0.91 -2.97 9.45
N ASN A 14 0.15 -3.54 10.02
CA ASN A 14 1.46 -3.50 9.40
C ASN A 14 1.49 -4.29 8.09
N GLU A 15 0.79 -5.41 8.03
CA GLU A 15 0.70 -6.17 6.77
C GLU A 15 -0.05 -5.37 5.71
N ILE A 16 -1.14 -4.72 6.08
CA ILE A 16 -1.88 -3.85 5.16
C ILE A 16 -0.98 -2.71 4.68
N LEU A 17 -0.28 -2.06 5.60
CA LEU A 17 0.64 -0.98 5.27
C LEU A 17 1.68 -1.41 4.23
N LYS A 18 2.30 -2.57 4.46
CA LYS A 18 3.33 -3.07 3.55
C LYS A 18 2.78 -3.35 2.16
N TYR A 19 1.62 -3.98 2.08
CA TYR A 19 1.01 -4.30 0.79
C TYR A 19 0.55 -3.05 0.05
N GLU A 20 0.01 -2.08 0.77
CA GLU A 20 -0.42 -0.84 0.13
C GLU A 20 0.77 -0.02 -0.37
N LEU A 21 1.88 0.01 0.38
CA LEU A 21 3.08 0.69 -0.09
C LEU A 21 3.67 -0.01 -1.32
N ALA A 22 3.64 -1.34 -1.34
CA ALA A 22 4.04 -2.09 -2.51
C ALA A 22 3.14 -1.76 -3.70
N GLY A 23 1.85 -1.56 -3.46
CA GLY A 23 0.90 -1.14 -4.50
C GLY A 23 1.27 0.21 -5.08
N VAL A 24 1.65 1.17 -4.22
CA VAL A 24 2.09 2.49 -4.69
C VAL A 24 3.26 2.35 -5.66
N VAL A 25 4.25 1.55 -5.30
CA VAL A 25 5.43 1.33 -6.15
C VAL A 25 5.02 0.68 -7.48
N LYS A 26 4.23 -0.38 -7.42
CA LYS A 26 3.85 -1.12 -8.61
C LYS A 26 2.99 -0.29 -9.57
N TYR A 27 1.97 0.37 -9.06
CA TYR A 27 1.09 1.17 -9.91
C TYR A 27 1.83 2.37 -10.50
N THR A 28 2.72 2.99 -9.71
CA THR A 28 3.56 4.08 -10.23
C THR A 28 4.47 3.57 -11.35
N HIS A 29 5.07 2.41 -11.14
CA HIS A 29 5.92 1.80 -12.15
C HIS A 29 5.13 1.53 -13.43
N PHE A 30 3.94 0.95 -13.33
CA PHE A 30 3.10 0.68 -14.49
C PHE A 30 2.75 1.98 -15.22
N ALA A 31 2.42 3.04 -14.47
CA ALA A 31 2.12 4.34 -15.08
C ALA A 31 3.30 4.86 -15.91
N LEU A 32 4.51 4.68 -15.38
CA LEU A 32 5.71 5.14 -16.07
C LEU A 32 6.07 4.30 -17.29
N MET A 33 5.66 3.04 -17.30
CA MET A 33 6.03 2.10 -18.36
C MET A 33 5.01 1.99 -19.48
N VAL A 34 3.81 2.48 -19.30
CA VAL A 34 2.75 2.28 -20.28
C VAL A 34 3.00 3.08 -21.55
N THR A 35 2.78 2.44 -22.70
CA THR A 35 2.94 3.05 -24.02
C THR A 35 1.76 2.64 -24.89
N GLY A 36 1.70 3.20 -26.09
CA GLY A 36 0.70 2.82 -27.08
C GLY A 36 -0.47 3.77 -27.14
N PRO A 37 -1.48 3.45 -27.97
CA PRO A 37 -2.59 4.37 -28.25
C PRO A 37 -3.46 4.69 -27.05
N ASN A 38 -3.51 3.81 -26.05
CA ASN A 38 -4.31 4.03 -24.85
C ASN A 38 -3.49 4.55 -23.68
N ARG A 39 -2.27 5.05 -23.95
CA ARG A 39 -1.33 5.44 -22.92
C ARG A 39 -1.92 6.44 -21.92
N LEU A 40 -2.59 7.48 -22.41
CA LEU A 40 -3.09 8.53 -21.51
C LEU A 40 -4.13 8.01 -20.52
N SER A 41 -5.04 7.16 -21.00
CA SER A 41 -6.06 6.57 -20.12
C SER A 41 -5.46 5.63 -19.11
N LEU A 42 -4.50 4.80 -19.54
CA LEU A 42 -3.86 3.83 -18.64
C LEU A 42 -2.96 4.53 -17.63
N ASP A 43 -2.24 5.56 -18.07
CA ASP A 43 -1.40 6.35 -17.16
C ASP A 43 -2.25 6.94 -16.04
N LYS A 44 -3.36 7.56 -16.40
CA LYS A 44 -4.27 8.14 -15.41
C LYS A 44 -4.82 7.07 -14.46
N PHE A 45 -5.24 5.93 -15.01
CA PHE A 45 -5.77 4.83 -14.20
C PHE A 45 -4.74 4.37 -13.18
N PHE A 46 -3.50 4.10 -13.61
CA PHE A 46 -2.47 3.60 -12.70
C PHE A 46 -2.06 4.62 -11.66
N LYS A 47 -2.02 5.91 -12.03
CA LYS A 47 -1.72 6.96 -11.06
C LYS A 47 -2.80 7.09 -10.00
N GLU A 48 -4.06 6.96 -10.40
CA GLU A 48 -5.16 6.98 -9.45
C GLU A 48 -5.11 5.79 -8.50
N GLN A 49 -4.74 4.61 -9.01
CA GLN A 49 -4.57 3.43 -8.17
C GLN A 49 -3.42 3.61 -7.17
N ALA A 50 -2.32 4.22 -7.62
CA ALA A 50 -1.20 4.50 -6.72
C ALA A 50 -1.60 5.46 -5.61
N GLU A 51 -2.35 6.50 -5.93
CA GLU A 51 -2.83 7.46 -4.94
C GLU A 51 -3.76 6.80 -3.93
N GLU A 52 -4.64 5.93 -4.39
CA GLU A 52 -5.56 5.21 -3.54
C GLU A 52 -4.81 4.27 -2.59
N SER A 53 -3.81 3.55 -3.11
CA SER A 53 -2.98 2.70 -2.26
C SER A 53 -2.21 3.50 -1.22
N LEU A 54 -1.71 4.69 -1.60
CA LEU A 54 -1.02 5.56 -0.65
C LEU A 54 -1.95 6.03 0.46
N GLU A 55 -3.17 6.39 0.11
CA GLU A 55 -4.17 6.80 1.09
C GLU A 55 -4.48 5.67 2.08
N HIS A 56 -4.65 4.45 1.56
CA HIS A 56 -4.87 3.29 2.42
C HIS A 56 -3.68 3.03 3.34
N ALA A 57 -2.46 3.19 2.82
CA ALA A 57 -1.25 3.02 3.63
C ALA A 57 -1.21 4.03 4.76
N GLN A 58 -1.54 5.28 4.46
CA GLN A 58 -1.55 6.34 5.47
C GLN A 58 -2.60 6.06 6.55
N GLN A 59 -3.79 5.61 6.15
CA GLN A 59 -4.84 5.26 7.11
C GLN A 59 -4.41 4.11 8.01
N ALA A 60 -3.84 3.07 7.44
CA ALA A 60 -3.36 1.94 8.23
C ALA A 60 -2.25 2.36 9.19
N GLY A 61 -1.33 3.20 8.71
CA GLY A 61 -0.23 3.70 9.53
C GLY A 61 -0.71 4.55 10.69
N GLU A 62 -1.71 5.40 10.46
CA GLU A 62 -2.27 6.24 11.52
C GLU A 62 -2.96 5.41 12.59
N LEU A 63 -3.73 4.41 12.18
CA LEU A 63 -4.39 3.51 13.12
C LEU A 63 -3.37 2.75 13.94
N LEU A 64 -2.37 2.23 13.29
CA LEU A 64 -1.31 1.45 13.90
C LEU A 64 -0.53 2.27 14.93
N THR A 65 -0.13 3.48 14.59
CA THR A 65 0.59 4.34 15.55
C THR A 65 -0.31 4.79 16.69
N GLY A 66 -1.59 4.99 16.40
CA GLY A 66 -2.57 5.29 17.45
C GLY A 66 -2.70 4.19 18.49
N LEU A 67 -2.40 2.94 18.10
CA LEU A 67 -2.39 1.79 19.00
C LEU A 67 -1.04 1.57 19.67
N GLY A 68 -0.07 2.42 19.40
CA GLY A 68 1.26 2.31 19.99
C GLY A 68 2.24 1.45 19.22
N GLY A 69 1.86 1.04 18.00
CA GLY A 69 2.74 0.25 17.14
C GLY A 69 3.69 1.13 16.34
N HIS A 70 4.63 0.49 15.67
CA HIS A 70 5.58 1.16 14.80
C HIS A 70 5.37 0.73 13.35
N PRO A 71 5.17 1.68 12.42
CA PRO A 71 4.98 1.32 11.01
C PRO A 71 6.22 0.64 10.46
N SER A 72 6.02 -0.44 9.72
CA SER A 72 7.10 -1.15 9.07
C SER A 72 7.60 -0.37 7.86
N GLN A 73 8.92 -0.39 7.62
CA GLN A 73 9.51 0.14 6.40
C GLN A 73 9.79 -0.97 5.39
N ALA A 74 9.54 -2.21 5.77
CA ALA A 74 9.77 -3.34 4.88
C ALA A 74 8.72 -3.34 3.77
N ILE A 75 9.15 -3.68 2.57
CA ILE A 75 8.26 -3.81 1.41
C ILE A 75 8.34 -5.27 0.94
N PRO A 76 7.19 -5.95 0.77
CA PRO A 76 7.23 -7.33 0.29
C PRO A 76 7.87 -7.43 -1.08
N ASN A 77 8.28 -8.64 -1.46
CA ASN A 77 8.84 -8.87 -2.79
C ASN A 77 7.78 -8.52 -3.83
N LEU A 78 8.04 -7.47 -4.61
CA LEU A 78 7.08 -6.94 -5.56
C LEU A 78 6.73 -7.92 -6.67
N SER A 79 7.63 -8.83 -6.99
CA SER A 79 7.39 -9.82 -8.04
C SER A 79 6.31 -10.83 -7.65
N LEU A 80 5.99 -10.94 -6.37
CA LEU A 80 4.97 -11.86 -5.86
C LEU A 80 3.61 -11.20 -5.65
N ILE A 81 3.50 -9.90 -5.90
CA ILE A 81 2.27 -9.16 -5.68
C ILE A 81 1.52 -9.03 -7.00
N HIS A 82 0.27 -9.47 -7.01
CA HIS A 82 -0.62 -9.35 -8.17
C HIS A 82 -1.50 -8.12 -8.02
N ILE A 83 -1.54 -7.35 -9.08
CA ILE A 83 -2.31 -6.11 -9.10
C ILE A 83 -3.45 -6.20 -10.12
#